data_654f82408d437b72555ca733d0f78a9f
#
_entry.id   654f82408d437b72555ca733d0f78a9f
#
_cell.length_a   1.000
_cell.length_b   1.000
_cell.length_c   1.000
_cell.angle_alpha   90.00
_cell.angle_beta   90.00
_cell.angle_gamma   90.00
#
_symmetry.space_group_name_H-M   'P 1'
#
loop_
_entity.id
_entity.type
_entity.pdbx_description
1 polymer ?
#
loop_
_entity_poly.entity_id
_entity_poly.type
_entity_poly.pdbx_seq_one_letter_code
_entity_poly.pdbx_strand_id
1 'polypeptide(L)'
;MHNGSFFLRHSFDHSIDNSGGYDIGILGNSFSGSSEPGIVWVMQDENGNGLPDDTWYELAGSETGKPETIQNYAVTYYRPSEPKQPVKWTDNQGNSGEIDYLQQFHRQEYYYPLWIEADSYTLTGTCLQARNYDASGNGSYWVNVEYAWGYADNFSPIARLT
;
A
#
# COMPACT_ATOMS: atom_id res chain seq x y z
N MET A 1 -1.17 -12.41 1.15
CA MET A 1 -0.69 -11.37 2.08
C MET A 1 -1.33 -10.05 1.66
N HIS A 2 -2.17 -9.45 2.50
CA HIS A 2 -2.64 -8.09 2.24
C HIS A 2 -1.55 -7.15 2.75
N ASN A 3 -0.99 -6.37 1.85
CA ASN A 3 -0.05 -5.33 2.23
C ASN A 3 -0.84 -4.25 2.99
N GLY A 4 -0.45 -4.01 4.23
CA GLY A 4 -1.03 -2.91 5.00
C GLY A 4 -0.72 -1.59 4.30
N SER A 5 -1.73 -0.75 4.12
CA SER A 5 -1.53 0.59 3.58
C SER A 5 -0.94 1.48 4.66
N PHE A 6 0.20 2.09 4.38
CA PHE A 6 0.77 3.15 5.19
C PHE A 6 0.49 4.48 4.50
N PHE A 7 -0.04 5.44 5.27
CA PHE A 7 -0.10 6.81 4.82
C PHE A 7 1.16 7.51 5.30
N LEU A 8 2.07 7.82 4.37
CA LEU A 8 3.18 8.70 4.62
C LEU A 8 2.84 10.06 4.01
N ARG A 9 2.74 11.08 4.86
CA ARG A 9 2.53 12.45 4.40
C ARG A 9 3.86 13.18 4.37
N HIS A 10 4.21 13.72 3.21
CA HIS A 10 5.23 14.76 3.06
C HIS A 10 4.54 16.05 2.66
N SER A 11 4.89 17.16 3.32
CA SER A 11 4.45 18.48 2.93
C SER A 11 5.64 19.31 2.47
N PHE A 12 5.44 20.09 1.42
CA PHE A 12 6.40 21.05 0.91
C PHE A 12 5.80 22.46 1.12
N ASP A 13 6.63 23.40 1.50
CA ASP A 13 6.25 24.79 1.70
C ASP A 13 6.32 25.64 0.41
N HIS A 14 6.58 25.00 -0.71
CA HIS A 14 6.67 25.62 -2.04
C HIS A 14 6.20 24.65 -3.11
N SER A 15 5.83 25.18 -4.27
CA SER A 15 5.48 24.38 -5.44
C SER A 15 6.69 23.62 -5.95
N ILE A 16 6.48 22.39 -6.39
CA ILE A 16 7.46 21.61 -7.13
C ILE A 16 7.30 21.96 -8.60
N ASP A 17 8.33 22.56 -9.18
CA ASP A 17 8.35 22.93 -10.59
C ASP A 17 8.60 21.72 -11.47
N ASN A 18 7.83 21.57 -12.56
CA ASN A 18 8.10 20.56 -13.57
C ASN A 18 9.31 20.97 -14.41
N SER A 19 10.44 20.36 -14.11
CA SER A 19 11.73 20.60 -14.80
C SER A 19 11.90 19.75 -16.07
N GLY A 20 10.86 19.01 -16.49
CA GLY A 20 10.89 18.14 -17.66
C GLY A 20 11.46 16.74 -17.40
N GLY A 21 11.59 16.37 -16.13
CA GLY A 21 11.97 15.02 -15.66
C GLY A 21 10.97 14.49 -14.65
N TYR A 22 11.45 13.73 -13.67
CA TYR A 22 10.64 13.32 -12.52
C TYR A 22 10.71 14.39 -11.43
N ASP A 23 9.58 14.87 -10.97
CA ASP A 23 9.50 15.93 -9.95
C ASP A 23 9.60 15.36 -8.53
N ILE A 24 9.21 14.10 -8.34
CA ILE A 24 9.20 13.42 -7.05
C ILE A 24 9.86 12.05 -7.18
N GLY A 25 10.80 11.74 -6.30
CA GLY A 25 11.40 10.42 -6.14
C GLY A 25 11.08 9.82 -4.77
N ILE A 26 10.56 8.61 -4.75
CA ILE A 26 10.32 7.85 -3.52
C ILE A 26 11.31 6.70 -3.49
N LEU A 27 12.21 6.71 -2.49
CA LEU A 27 13.19 5.65 -2.28
C LEU A 27 12.57 4.59 -1.37
N GLY A 28 12.50 3.36 -1.87
CA GLY A 28 12.11 2.17 -1.12
C GLY A 28 13.28 1.22 -0.91
N ASN A 29 13.02 0.08 -0.30
CA ASN A 29 13.99 -1.00 -0.12
C ASN A 29 13.70 -2.22 -0.99
N SER A 30 12.82 -2.09 -1.98
CA SER A 30 12.44 -3.15 -2.91
C SER A 30 13.63 -3.65 -3.75
N PHE A 31 13.59 -4.95 -4.06
CA PHE A 31 14.50 -5.60 -5.00
C PHE A 31 13.71 -6.65 -5.83
N SER A 32 14.32 -7.20 -6.86
CA SER A 32 13.64 -8.17 -7.74
C SER A 32 13.05 -9.34 -6.96
N GLY A 33 11.75 -9.55 -7.10
CA GLY A 33 11.00 -10.58 -6.37
C GLY A 33 10.59 -10.20 -4.94
N SER A 34 10.89 -8.97 -4.50
CA SER A 34 10.50 -8.44 -3.20
C SER A 34 10.02 -6.99 -3.34
N SER A 35 8.88 -6.82 -4.00
CA SER A 35 8.21 -5.54 -4.16
C SER A 35 6.99 -5.45 -3.25
N GLU A 36 6.80 -4.30 -2.61
CA GLU A 36 5.64 -3.98 -1.78
C GLU A 36 4.96 -2.70 -2.32
N PRO A 37 4.41 -2.76 -3.55
CA PRO A 37 4.01 -1.60 -4.30
C PRO A 37 2.91 -0.79 -3.61
N GLY A 38 3.20 0.48 -3.36
CA GLY A 38 2.28 1.46 -2.80
C GLY A 38 1.79 2.46 -3.84
N ILE A 39 0.50 2.74 -3.82
CA ILE A 39 -0.11 3.79 -4.65
C ILE A 39 0.25 5.16 -4.07
N VAL A 40 0.63 6.08 -4.93
CA VAL A 40 1.00 7.44 -4.55
C VAL A 40 -0.14 8.39 -4.86
N TRP A 41 -0.46 9.22 -3.89
CA TRP A 41 -1.44 10.30 -4.02
C TRP A 41 -0.77 11.64 -3.77
N VAL A 42 -1.18 12.65 -4.49
CA VAL A 42 -0.71 14.01 -4.34
C VAL A 42 -1.89 14.95 -4.10
N MET A 43 -1.66 16.00 -3.36
CA MET A 43 -2.64 17.05 -3.08
C MET A 43 -1.94 18.41 -3.16
N GLN A 44 -2.62 19.38 -3.73
CA GLN A 44 -2.23 20.78 -3.63
C GLN A 44 -3.04 21.43 -2.50
N ASP A 45 -2.38 22.15 -1.62
CA ASP A 45 -3.03 23.00 -0.62
C ASP A 45 -3.58 24.25 -1.32
N GLU A 46 -4.83 24.16 -1.79
CA GLU A 46 -5.48 25.24 -2.56
C GLU A 46 -5.96 26.37 -1.66
N ASN A 47 -6.29 26.07 -0.41
CA ASN A 47 -6.81 27.05 0.54
C ASN A 47 -5.72 27.67 1.43
N GLY A 48 -4.48 27.17 1.38
CA GLY A 48 -3.31 27.70 2.08
C GLY A 48 -3.32 27.49 3.59
N ASN A 49 -4.11 26.50 4.09
CA ASN A 49 -4.23 26.24 5.53
C ASN A 49 -3.21 25.23 6.10
N GLY A 50 -2.43 24.59 5.23
CA GLY A 50 -1.43 23.58 5.60
C GLY A 50 -2.01 22.23 6.05
N LEU A 51 -3.31 22.00 5.84
CA LEU A 51 -4.00 20.77 6.21
C LEU A 51 -4.21 19.85 4.99
N PRO A 52 -4.32 18.53 5.18
CA PRO A 52 -4.57 17.58 4.08
C PRO A 52 -6.06 17.42 3.81
N ASP A 53 -6.78 18.53 3.62
CA ASP A 53 -8.24 18.59 3.50
C ASP A 53 -8.73 19.03 2.10
N ASP A 54 -7.80 19.27 1.19
CA ASP A 54 -8.09 19.54 -0.22
C ASP A 54 -8.20 18.26 -1.07
N THR A 55 -8.34 18.39 -2.36
CA THR A 55 -8.53 17.26 -3.27
C THR A 55 -7.25 16.47 -3.46
N TRP A 56 -7.32 15.16 -3.18
CA TRP A 56 -6.25 14.20 -3.43
C TRP A 56 -6.39 13.57 -4.81
N TYR A 57 -5.27 13.48 -5.53
CA TYR A 57 -5.17 12.89 -6.86
C TYR A 57 -4.27 11.65 -6.81
N GLU A 58 -4.81 10.51 -7.25
CA GLU A 58 -4.04 9.29 -7.42
C GLU A 58 -3.14 9.42 -8.67
N LEU A 59 -1.85 9.19 -8.49
CA LEU A 59 -0.93 9.13 -9.61
C LEU A 59 -1.10 7.83 -10.37
N ALA A 60 -1.09 7.93 -11.70
CA ALA A 60 -1.22 6.76 -12.56
C ALA A 60 -0.01 5.83 -12.44
N GLY A 61 -0.27 4.53 -12.52
CA GLY A 61 0.73 3.48 -12.62
C GLY A 61 0.39 2.50 -13.75
N SER A 62 1.23 1.51 -13.93
CA SER A 62 1.11 0.53 -15.03
C SER A 62 -0.18 -0.29 -14.99
N GLU A 63 -0.88 -0.30 -13.86
CA GLU A 63 -2.14 -1.04 -13.67
C GLU A 63 -3.38 -0.14 -13.78
N THR A 64 -3.20 1.17 -13.94
CA THR A 64 -4.31 2.12 -14.04
C THR A 64 -5.19 1.79 -15.27
N GLY A 65 -6.49 1.65 -15.03
CA GLY A 65 -7.48 1.34 -16.09
C GLY A 65 -7.52 -0.13 -16.53
N LYS A 66 -6.75 -1.01 -15.92
CA LYS A 66 -6.88 -2.45 -16.17
C LYS A 66 -8.11 -3.03 -15.47
N PRO A 67 -8.75 -4.07 -16.05
CA PRO A 67 -9.96 -4.67 -15.47
C PRO A 67 -9.74 -5.28 -14.08
N GLU A 68 -8.52 -5.71 -13.77
CA GLU A 68 -8.14 -6.33 -12.51
C GLU A 68 -7.89 -5.30 -11.40
N THR A 69 -7.82 -4.01 -11.74
CA THR A 69 -7.63 -2.92 -10.80
C THR A 69 -8.98 -2.41 -10.31
N ILE A 70 -9.25 -2.56 -9.02
CA ILE A 70 -10.54 -2.21 -8.43
C ILE A 70 -10.47 -0.81 -7.85
N GLN A 71 -11.20 0.12 -8.45
CA GLN A 71 -11.36 1.49 -7.93
C GLN A 71 -12.36 1.50 -6.77
N ASN A 72 -12.19 2.44 -5.83
CA ASN A 72 -13.05 2.59 -4.66
C ASN A 72 -13.17 1.28 -3.83
N TYR A 73 -12.08 0.52 -3.80
CA TYR A 73 -11.97 -0.65 -2.95
C TYR A 73 -11.98 -0.21 -1.49
N ALA A 74 -12.69 -0.95 -0.65
CA ALA A 74 -12.71 -0.72 0.79
C ALA A 74 -12.52 -2.04 1.52
N VAL A 75 -11.56 -2.09 2.44
CA VAL A 75 -11.28 -3.26 3.29
C VAL A 75 -11.35 -2.85 4.75
N THR A 76 -12.10 -3.61 5.54
CA THR A 76 -12.26 -3.41 6.98
C THR A 76 -11.52 -4.51 7.72
N TYR A 77 -10.63 -4.10 8.62
CA TYR A 77 -9.88 -4.98 9.52
C TYR A 77 -10.50 -4.94 10.91
N TYR A 78 -10.54 -6.10 11.56
CA TYR A 78 -11.14 -6.27 12.88
C TYR A 78 -10.07 -6.58 13.92
N ARG A 79 -10.14 -5.90 15.07
CA ARG A 79 -9.23 -6.10 16.19
C ARG A 79 -9.36 -7.52 16.75
N PRO A 80 -8.29 -8.29 16.84
CA PRO A 80 -8.33 -9.58 17.55
C PRO A 80 -8.47 -9.35 19.05
N SER A 81 -9.19 -10.25 19.73
CA SER A 81 -9.42 -10.17 21.18
C SER A 81 -8.18 -10.46 22.03
N GLU A 82 -7.23 -11.21 21.47
CA GLU A 82 -6.04 -11.67 22.16
C GLU A 82 -4.78 -11.44 21.30
N PRO A 83 -3.60 -11.35 21.95
CA PRO A 83 -2.31 -11.32 21.25
C PRO A 83 -2.10 -12.54 20.35
N LYS A 84 -1.30 -12.38 19.32
CA LYS A 84 -0.85 -13.45 18.42
C LYS A 84 -1.98 -14.20 17.68
N GLN A 85 -3.09 -13.53 17.52
CA GLN A 85 -4.19 -14.03 16.70
C GLN A 85 -4.21 -13.41 15.31
N PRO A 86 -4.77 -14.10 14.32
CA PRO A 86 -5.01 -13.55 12.99
C PRO A 86 -5.88 -12.29 13.04
N VAL A 87 -5.64 -11.36 12.13
CA VAL A 87 -6.50 -10.18 11.93
C VAL A 87 -7.51 -10.51 10.84
N LYS A 88 -8.77 -10.60 11.20
CA LYS A 88 -9.87 -10.82 10.23
C LYS A 88 -10.14 -9.55 9.45
N TRP A 89 -10.59 -9.74 8.21
CA TRP A 89 -10.99 -8.64 7.35
C TRP A 89 -12.21 -9.00 6.49
N THR A 90 -12.92 -7.97 6.06
CA THR A 90 -13.96 -8.03 5.03
C THR A 90 -13.77 -6.90 4.03
N ASP A 91 -14.24 -7.06 2.80
CA ASP A 91 -14.17 -6.00 1.78
C ASP A 91 -15.54 -5.64 1.20
N ASN A 92 -15.57 -4.56 0.42
CA ASN A 92 -16.78 -4.10 -0.26
C ASN A 92 -17.11 -4.89 -1.53
N GLN A 93 -16.34 -5.93 -1.86
CA GLN A 93 -16.61 -6.87 -2.94
C GLN A 93 -17.32 -8.13 -2.43
N GLY A 94 -17.55 -8.23 -1.10
CA GLY A 94 -18.18 -9.38 -0.46
C GLY A 94 -17.22 -10.49 -0.08
N ASN A 95 -15.92 -10.24 -0.12
CA ASN A 95 -14.91 -11.20 0.32
C ASN A 95 -14.58 -10.99 1.80
N SER A 96 -14.06 -12.04 2.41
CA SER A 96 -13.53 -12.04 3.77
C SER A 96 -12.35 -12.98 3.88
N GLY A 97 -11.52 -12.76 4.90
CA GLY A 97 -10.35 -13.59 5.16
C GLY A 97 -9.68 -13.18 6.45
N GLU A 98 -8.44 -13.62 6.60
CA GLU A 98 -7.61 -13.26 7.73
C GLU A 98 -6.15 -13.07 7.31
N ILE A 99 -5.43 -12.24 8.08
CA ILE A 99 -3.98 -12.11 8.03
C ILE A 99 -3.45 -13.01 9.13
N ASP A 100 -2.81 -14.10 8.73
CA ASP A 100 -2.26 -15.09 9.65
C ASP A 100 -1.16 -14.49 10.54
N TYR A 101 -1.10 -14.93 11.79
CA TYR A 101 0.00 -14.59 12.67
C TYR A 101 1.23 -15.45 12.34
N LEU A 102 2.28 -14.82 11.82
CA LEU A 102 3.51 -15.46 11.35
C LEU A 102 4.71 -15.03 12.20
N GLN A 103 4.85 -15.60 13.39
CA GLN A 103 5.90 -15.23 14.37
C GLN A 103 7.32 -15.29 13.81
N GLN A 104 7.61 -16.19 12.88
CA GLN A 104 8.94 -16.35 12.30
C GLN A 104 9.35 -15.15 11.44
N PHE A 105 8.38 -14.40 10.88
CA PHE A 105 8.63 -13.25 10.03
C PHE A 105 8.39 -11.92 10.75
N HIS A 106 7.33 -11.88 11.59
CA HIS A 106 6.90 -10.68 12.29
C HIS A 106 6.65 -11.00 13.77
N ARG A 107 7.47 -10.47 14.66
CA ARG A 107 7.48 -10.85 16.08
C ARG A 107 6.58 -10.01 16.99
N GLN A 108 5.98 -8.90 16.45
CA GLN A 108 5.02 -8.11 17.22
C GLN A 108 3.80 -8.96 17.60
N GLU A 109 3.26 -8.73 18.78
CA GLU A 109 2.15 -9.53 19.30
C GLU A 109 0.80 -9.23 18.60
N TYR A 110 0.66 -8.03 18.04
CA TYR A 110 -0.54 -7.62 17.32
C TYR A 110 -0.16 -7.10 15.94
N TYR A 111 -0.86 -7.56 14.90
CA TYR A 111 -0.78 -7.00 13.55
C TYR A 111 -1.85 -5.93 13.32
N TYR A 112 -2.85 -5.84 14.18
CA TYR A 112 -3.78 -4.72 14.24
C TYR A 112 -3.07 -3.53 14.91
N PRO A 113 -3.10 -2.32 14.34
CA PRO A 113 -2.38 -1.18 14.89
C PRO A 113 -2.88 -0.79 16.27
N LEU A 114 -2.00 -0.79 17.28
CA LEU A 114 -2.38 -0.53 18.68
C LEU A 114 -2.82 0.91 18.94
N TRP A 115 -2.45 1.86 18.07
CA TRP A 115 -2.88 3.27 18.17
C TRP A 115 -4.30 3.52 17.66
N ILE A 116 -4.93 2.54 16.99
CA ILE A 116 -6.33 2.62 16.60
C ILE A 116 -7.15 2.07 17.77
N GLU A 117 -7.92 2.93 18.44
CA GLU A 117 -8.72 2.56 19.59
C GLU A 117 -10.00 1.79 19.23
N ALA A 118 -10.52 1.98 18.02
CA ALA A 118 -11.71 1.30 17.54
C ALA A 118 -11.50 -0.21 17.35
N ASP A 119 -12.57 -0.99 17.45
CA ASP A 119 -12.54 -2.44 17.24
C ASP A 119 -12.38 -2.84 15.77
N SER A 120 -12.56 -1.90 14.87
CA SER A 120 -12.29 -2.07 13.44
C SER A 120 -11.90 -0.76 12.79
N TYR A 121 -11.20 -0.84 11.66
CA TYR A 121 -10.93 0.31 10.81
C TYR A 121 -11.01 -0.08 9.34
N THR A 122 -11.39 0.86 8.50
CA THR A 122 -11.55 0.65 7.07
C THR A 122 -10.53 1.48 6.31
N LEU A 123 -9.81 0.84 5.39
CA LEU A 123 -8.98 1.50 4.40
C LEU A 123 -9.73 1.56 3.08
N THR A 124 -9.65 2.69 2.40
CA THR A 124 -10.26 2.91 1.08
C THR A 124 -9.21 3.35 0.08
N GLY A 125 -9.41 3.01 -1.19
CA GLY A 125 -8.48 3.40 -2.25
C GLY A 125 -8.62 2.52 -3.49
N THR A 126 -7.53 2.35 -4.19
CA THR A 126 -7.43 1.46 -5.35
C THR A 126 -6.77 0.15 -4.95
N CYS A 127 -7.37 -0.97 -5.29
CA CYS A 127 -6.79 -2.29 -5.07
C CYS A 127 -6.14 -2.80 -6.35
N LEU A 128 -4.84 -3.06 -6.29
CA LEU A 128 -4.08 -3.67 -7.37
C LEU A 128 -4.22 -5.20 -7.32
N GLN A 129 -4.15 -5.85 -8.47
CA GLN A 129 -4.11 -7.31 -8.53
C GLN A 129 -2.87 -7.85 -7.81
N ALA A 130 -3.06 -8.76 -6.86
CA ALA A 130 -1.94 -9.40 -6.17
C ALA A 130 -1.06 -10.18 -7.17
N ARG A 131 0.26 -10.04 -7.04
CA ARG A 131 1.27 -10.73 -7.86
C ARG A 131 2.23 -11.57 -7.05
N ASN A 132 1.90 -11.81 -5.79
CA ASN A 132 2.70 -12.68 -4.94
C ASN A 132 2.36 -14.15 -5.18
N TYR A 133 3.38 -14.99 -5.12
CA TYR A 133 3.21 -16.44 -5.19
C TYR A 133 4.22 -17.15 -4.29
N ASP A 134 3.86 -18.34 -3.85
CA ASP A 134 4.75 -19.21 -3.09
C ASP A 134 5.66 -20.00 -4.05
N ALA A 135 6.92 -19.59 -4.12
CA ALA A 135 7.91 -20.25 -4.96
C ALA A 135 8.40 -21.58 -4.37
N SER A 136 8.18 -21.83 -3.08
CA SER A 136 8.55 -23.08 -2.41
C SER A 136 7.47 -24.16 -2.50
N GLY A 137 6.20 -23.77 -2.75
CA GLY A 137 5.03 -24.65 -2.75
C GLY A 137 4.61 -25.15 -1.36
N ASN A 138 5.25 -24.65 -0.29
CA ASN A 138 4.95 -25.04 1.10
C ASN A 138 4.85 -23.84 2.06
N GLY A 139 4.76 -22.61 1.53
CA GLY A 139 4.62 -21.39 2.32
C GLY A 139 5.91 -20.83 2.92
N SER A 140 7.07 -21.45 2.63
CA SER A 140 8.34 -21.02 3.24
C SER A 140 9.09 -19.94 2.45
N TYR A 141 8.75 -19.75 1.17
CA TYR A 141 9.38 -18.74 0.33
C TYR A 141 8.40 -18.10 -0.65
N TRP A 142 8.11 -16.84 -0.40
CA TRP A 142 7.21 -16.03 -1.21
C TRP A 142 7.96 -15.05 -2.09
N VAL A 143 7.49 -14.90 -3.31
CA VAL A 143 7.99 -13.92 -4.28
C VAL A 143 6.91 -12.87 -4.50
N ASN A 144 7.27 -11.60 -4.37
CA ASN A 144 6.42 -10.45 -4.66
C ASN A 144 6.89 -9.80 -5.96
N VAL A 145 6.16 -10.07 -7.04
CA VAL A 145 6.52 -9.59 -8.38
C VAL A 145 6.18 -8.11 -8.51
N GLU A 146 7.09 -7.38 -9.10
CA GLU A 146 6.96 -5.95 -9.37
C GLU A 146 5.92 -5.61 -10.43
N TYR A 147 5.39 -4.39 -10.37
CA TYR A 147 4.68 -3.75 -11.46
C TYR A 147 5.65 -2.98 -12.34
N ALA A 148 5.24 -2.62 -13.57
CA ALA A 148 6.16 -2.04 -14.52
C ALA A 148 6.63 -0.63 -14.14
N TRP A 149 5.74 0.22 -13.60
CA TRP A 149 6.05 1.60 -13.19
C TRP A 149 4.94 2.23 -12.35
N GLY A 150 5.23 3.37 -11.71
CA GLY A 150 4.23 4.27 -11.10
C GLY A 150 3.86 3.96 -9.65
N TYR A 151 4.59 3.08 -8.97
CA TYR A 151 4.30 2.70 -7.57
C TYR A 151 5.51 2.91 -6.69
N ALA A 152 5.28 3.35 -5.47
CA ALA A 152 6.30 3.41 -4.43
C ALA A 152 6.69 2.00 -3.98
N ASP A 153 7.92 1.83 -3.50
CA ASP A 153 8.48 0.55 -3.02
C ASP A 153 8.29 -0.63 -4.00
N ASN A 154 8.37 -0.30 -5.26
CA ASN A 154 8.23 -1.23 -6.38
C ASN A 154 9.56 -1.32 -7.12
N PHE A 155 10.14 -2.52 -7.19
CA PHE A 155 11.35 -2.74 -7.96
C PHE A 155 11.02 -2.63 -9.45
N SER A 156 11.37 -1.51 -10.06
CA SER A 156 11.27 -1.33 -11.51
C SER A 156 12.66 -1.15 -12.10
N PRO A 157 13.04 -1.95 -13.09
CA PRO A 157 14.31 -1.74 -13.78
C PRO A 157 14.34 -0.39 -14.52
N ILE A 158 13.22 0.23 -14.76
CA ILE A 158 13.08 1.54 -15.43
C ILE A 158 13.19 2.70 -14.41
N ALA A 159 12.88 2.49 -13.14
CA ALA A 159 12.93 3.52 -12.11
C ALA A 159 14.34 3.92 -11.65
N ARG A 160 15.38 3.32 -12.24
CA ARG A 160 16.78 3.68 -12.01
C ARG A 160 17.35 4.62 -13.08
N LEU A 161 16.51 5.26 -13.84
CA LEU A 161 16.97 6.34 -14.72
C LEU A 161 17.14 7.58 -13.82
N THR A 162 18.36 7.73 -13.38
CA THR A 162 18.95 8.91 -12.73
C THR A 162 18.79 10.16 -13.57
#